data_acb991768c0d5f1f15c752cd418e271d
#
_entry.id   acb991768c0d5f1f15c752cd418e271d
#
_cell.length_a   1.000
_cell.length_b   1.000
_cell.length_c   1.000
_cell.angle_alpha   90.00
_cell.angle_beta   90.00
_cell.angle_gamma   90.00
#
_symmetry.space_group_name_H-M   'P 1'
#
loop_
_entity.id
_entity.type
_entity.pdbx_description
1 polymer ?
#
loop_
_entity_poly.entity_id
_entity_poly.type
_entity_poly.pdbx_seq_one_letter_code
_entity_poly.pdbx_strand_id
1 'polypeptide(L)'
;MELSRRPFVNVSDMDCTMVSNWNKRVTMNDTVVHAGDFMDPAALSGKLATYLGNLNFKTMKWVLGNWDRDHVDEIHKAIVESGRDVEIFEGQYSFTDNGKQYVVVHEPNDFPIEAGPDDIVLFGHIHGRSFAKRNGFDLGIDYHRYSPINLEQVRWFTVNGMPHWDENVFSERANTVRA
;
A
#
# COMPACT_ATOMS: atom_id res chain seq x y z
N MET A 1 -12.73 9.08 4.84
CA MET A 1 -13.54 9.14 3.61
C MET A 1 -13.38 10.47 2.87
N GLU A 2 -13.19 11.58 3.54
CA GLU A 2 -13.10 12.90 2.89
C GLU A 2 -11.85 13.09 2.02
N LEU A 3 -10.69 12.56 2.41
CA LEU A 3 -9.43 12.75 1.70
C LEU A 3 -9.40 12.07 0.32
N SER A 4 -9.99 10.89 0.18
CA SER A 4 -9.95 10.08 -1.04
C SER A 4 -11.27 10.05 -1.81
N ARG A 5 -12.32 10.71 -1.31
CA ARG A 5 -13.67 10.74 -1.94
C ARG A 5 -14.20 9.35 -2.32
N ARG A 6 -13.96 8.35 -1.45
CA ARG A 6 -14.38 6.96 -1.69
C ARG A 6 -15.89 6.86 -1.78
N PRO A 7 -16.44 6.10 -2.75
CA PRO A 7 -17.87 6.05 -3.08
C PRO A 7 -18.66 5.11 -2.17
N PHE A 8 -18.43 5.16 -0.86
CA PHE A 8 -19.14 4.33 0.12
C PHE A 8 -20.17 5.15 0.89
N VAL A 9 -21.29 4.52 1.22
CA VAL A 9 -22.39 5.16 1.96
C VAL A 9 -21.95 5.56 3.38
N ASN A 10 -21.12 4.70 4.01
CA ASN A 10 -20.57 4.93 5.34
C ASN A 10 -19.32 4.07 5.56
N VAL A 11 -18.67 4.23 6.71
CA VAL A 11 -17.44 3.49 7.07
C VAL A 11 -17.68 1.98 7.12
N SER A 12 -18.82 1.53 7.66
CA SER A 12 -19.13 0.09 7.74
C SER A 12 -19.28 -0.56 6.36
N ASP A 13 -19.91 0.13 5.41
CA ASP A 13 -20.01 -0.32 4.02
C ASP A 13 -18.63 -0.40 3.35
N MET A 14 -17.79 0.60 3.59
CA MET A 14 -16.41 0.61 3.14
C MET A 14 -15.62 -0.57 3.70
N ASP A 15 -15.64 -0.77 5.01
CA ASP A 15 -14.91 -1.82 5.70
C ASP A 15 -15.35 -3.22 5.24
N CYS A 16 -16.67 -3.47 5.17
CA CYS A 16 -17.22 -4.72 4.67
C CYS A 16 -16.77 -5.02 3.24
N THR A 17 -16.78 -4.00 2.38
CA THR A 17 -16.35 -4.13 0.99
C THR A 17 -14.86 -4.44 0.90
N MET A 18 -14.02 -3.74 1.66
CA MET A 18 -12.56 -3.96 1.65
C MET A 18 -12.20 -5.35 2.17
N VAL A 19 -12.77 -5.78 3.29
CA VAL A 19 -12.55 -7.13 3.84
C VAL A 19 -13.02 -8.20 2.85
N SER A 20 -14.20 -8.03 2.26
CA SER A 20 -14.71 -8.96 1.25
C SER A 20 -13.81 -9.05 0.03
N ASN A 21 -13.36 -7.91 -0.50
CA ASN A 21 -12.47 -7.85 -1.67
C ASN A 21 -11.10 -8.45 -1.36
N TRP A 22 -10.58 -8.20 -0.16
CA TRP A 22 -9.35 -8.82 0.32
C TRP A 22 -9.46 -10.35 0.31
N ASN A 23 -10.45 -10.89 1.02
CA ASN A 23 -10.61 -12.32 1.20
C ASN A 23 -10.99 -13.09 -0.08
N LYS A 24 -11.48 -12.41 -1.11
CA LYS A 24 -11.67 -12.99 -2.46
C LYS A 24 -10.36 -13.19 -3.21
N ARG A 25 -9.30 -12.44 -2.88
CA ARG A 25 -8.03 -12.44 -3.61
C ARG A 25 -6.90 -13.06 -2.84
N VAL A 26 -6.90 -12.90 -1.54
CA VAL A 26 -5.85 -13.38 -0.63
C VAL A 26 -6.31 -14.65 0.06
N THR A 27 -5.46 -15.65 0.07
CA THR A 27 -5.67 -16.93 0.75
C THR A 27 -4.83 -17.04 2.01
N MET A 28 -5.09 -18.06 2.82
CA MET A 28 -4.30 -18.36 4.03
C MET A 28 -2.88 -18.85 3.75
N ASN A 29 -2.50 -19.00 2.47
CA ASN A 29 -1.15 -19.39 2.07
C ASN A 29 -0.32 -18.22 1.54
N ASP A 30 -0.92 -17.04 1.38
CA ASP A 30 -0.27 -15.90 0.76
C ASP A 30 0.49 -15.04 1.77
N THR A 31 1.63 -14.54 1.33
CA THR A 31 2.34 -13.44 2.00
C THR A 31 1.84 -12.13 1.43
N VAL A 32 1.40 -11.24 2.31
CA VAL A 32 0.93 -9.89 1.95
C VAL A 32 1.97 -8.87 2.33
N VAL A 33 2.20 -7.90 1.47
CA VAL A 33 3.00 -6.71 1.77
C VAL A 33 2.06 -5.51 1.88
N HIS A 34 2.06 -4.83 3.01
CA HIS A 34 1.24 -3.66 3.30
C HIS A 34 2.10 -2.41 3.42
N ALA A 35 1.77 -1.38 2.66
CA ALA A 35 2.55 -0.15 2.57
C ALA A 35 2.10 0.95 3.57
N GLY A 36 1.54 0.56 4.70
CA GLY A 36 1.22 1.49 5.81
C GLY A 36 -0.18 2.08 5.78
N ASP A 37 -0.50 2.79 6.88
CA ASP A 37 -1.81 3.42 7.13
C ASP A 37 -2.97 2.42 7.00
N PHE A 38 -2.87 1.32 7.75
CA PHE A 38 -3.84 0.24 7.68
C PHE A 38 -5.24 0.71 8.08
N MET A 39 -5.33 1.58 9.08
CA MET A 39 -6.59 1.99 9.69
C MET A 39 -6.48 3.42 10.26
N ASP A 40 -7.61 4.09 10.35
CA ASP A 40 -7.70 5.38 11.06
C ASP A 40 -7.31 5.20 12.53
N PRO A 41 -6.41 6.04 13.08
CA PRO A 41 -5.95 5.95 14.47
C PRO A 41 -7.10 5.92 15.49
N ALA A 42 -8.18 6.66 15.27
CA ALA A 42 -9.34 6.66 16.16
C ALA A 42 -10.04 5.29 16.24
N ALA A 43 -9.80 4.39 15.29
CA ALA A 43 -10.39 3.06 15.26
C ALA A 43 -9.42 1.95 15.69
N LEU A 44 -8.11 2.24 15.85
CA LEU A 44 -7.07 1.25 16.19
C LEU A 44 -7.37 0.51 17.49
N SER A 45 -7.70 1.22 18.56
CA SER A 45 -7.79 0.69 19.93
C SER A 45 -8.94 -0.28 20.21
N GLY A 46 -9.67 -0.77 19.25
CA GLY A 46 -10.76 -1.73 19.51
C GLY A 46 -11.12 -2.61 18.33
N LYS A 47 -10.56 -2.33 17.16
CA LYS A 47 -10.98 -2.99 15.94
C LYS A 47 -9.84 -3.67 15.18
N LEU A 48 -8.59 -3.22 15.34
CA LEU A 48 -7.48 -3.73 14.54
C LEU A 48 -7.28 -5.24 14.70
N ALA A 49 -7.30 -5.76 15.93
CA ALA A 49 -7.20 -7.20 16.18
C ALA A 49 -8.31 -7.99 15.47
N THR A 50 -9.53 -7.47 15.50
CA THR A 50 -10.68 -8.08 14.81
C THR A 50 -10.50 -8.06 13.29
N TYR A 51 -10.03 -6.96 12.71
CA TYR A 51 -9.76 -6.89 11.27
C TYR A 51 -8.65 -7.85 10.88
N LEU A 52 -7.51 -7.84 11.58
CA LEU A 52 -6.42 -8.77 11.31
C LEU A 52 -6.87 -10.23 11.39
N GLY A 53 -7.70 -10.57 12.38
CA GLY A 53 -8.28 -11.91 12.55
C GLY A 53 -9.20 -12.33 11.41
N ASN A 54 -9.91 -11.39 10.79
CA ASN A 54 -10.86 -11.63 9.71
C ASN A 54 -10.24 -11.64 8.30
N LEU A 55 -9.01 -11.18 8.15
CA LEU A 55 -8.32 -11.16 6.86
C LEU A 55 -7.56 -12.45 6.59
N ASN A 56 -7.65 -12.95 5.36
CA ASN A 56 -6.87 -14.08 4.91
C ASN A 56 -5.44 -13.62 4.59
N PHE A 57 -4.45 -14.26 5.18
CA PHE A 57 -3.02 -14.22 4.81
C PHE A 57 -2.27 -15.25 5.64
N LYS A 58 -1.13 -15.72 5.16
CA LYS A 58 -0.19 -16.52 5.94
C LYS A 58 0.67 -15.62 6.81
N THR A 59 1.36 -14.68 6.19
CA THR A 59 2.22 -13.69 6.84
C THR A 59 1.96 -12.32 6.22
N MET A 60 1.98 -11.26 7.04
CA MET A 60 1.94 -9.88 6.56
C MET A 60 3.27 -9.18 6.86
N LYS A 61 3.86 -8.55 5.85
CA LYS A 61 4.99 -7.64 5.95
C LYS A 61 4.44 -6.22 5.93
N TRP A 62 4.41 -5.54 7.07
CA TRP A 62 3.76 -4.25 7.24
C TRP A 62 4.81 -3.14 7.40
N VAL A 63 4.97 -2.31 6.37
CA VAL A 63 5.74 -1.07 6.46
C VAL A 63 4.85 -0.01 7.09
N LEU A 64 5.30 0.61 8.18
CA LEU A 64 4.50 1.59 8.92
C LEU A 64 4.30 2.88 8.11
N GLY A 65 3.06 3.33 8.04
CA GLY A 65 2.69 4.64 7.52
C GLY A 65 2.86 5.74 8.55
N ASN A 66 2.57 6.97 8.14
CA ASN A 66 2.69 8.12 9.04
C ASN A 66 1.66 8.08 10.18
N TRP A 67 0.49 7.48 9.97
CA TRP A 67 -0.53 7.30 11.02
C TRP A 67 -0.22 6.12 11.93
N ASP A 68 0.49 5.11 11.42
CA ASP A 68 0.86 3.92 12.20
C ASP A 68 1.97 4.21 13.21
N ARG A 69 2.93 5.09 12.84
CA ARG A 69 4.17 5.34 13.62
C ARG A 69 3.91 5.85 15.03
N ASP A 70 2.87 6.63 15.25
CA ASP A 70 2.50 7.15 16.56
C ASP A 70 1.73 6.13 17.42
N HIS A 71 1.39 4.95 16.84
CA HIS A 71 0.52 3.94 17.45
C HIS A 71 1.12 2.53 17.46
N VAL A 72 2.44 2.42 17.44
CA VAL A 72 3.17 1.13 17.32
C VAL A 72 2.82 0.17 18.45
N ASP A 73 2.67 0.66 19.68
CA ASP A 73 2.33 -0.17 20.85
C ASP A 73 0.93 -0.77 20.71
N GLU A 74 -0.04 0.01 20.26
CA GLU A 74 -1.41 -0.46 20.00
C GLU A 74 -1.45 -1.47 18.86
N ILE A 75 -0.64 -1.26 17.83
CA ILE A 75 -0.52 -2.19 16.71
C ILE A 75 0.08 -3.51 17.17
N HIS A 76 1.18 -3.50 17.93
CA HIS A 76 1.77 -4.71 18.50
C HIS A 76 0.77 -5.48 19.37
N LYS A 77 0.05 -4.77 20.24
CA LYS A 77 -1.00 -5.39 21.07
C LYS A 77 -2.06 -6.08 20.20
N ALA A 78 -2.55 -5.40 19.18
CA ALA A 78 -3.56 -5.94 18.28
C ALA A 78 -3.07 -7.15 17.48
N ILE A 79 -1.79 -7.17 17.06
CA ILE A 79 -1.17 -8.31 16.40
C ILE A 79 -1.18 -9.53 17.34
N VAL A 80 -0.75 -9.36 18.58
CA VAL A 80 -0.76 -10.44 19.59
C VAL A 80 -2.17 -10.94 19.84
N GLU A 81 -3.15 -10.04 20.04
CA GLU A 81 -4.56 -10.38 20.25
C GLU A 81 -5.20 -11.11 19.07
N SER A 82 -4.80 -10.77 17.85
CA SER A 82 -5.31 -11.41 16.64
C SER A 82 -4.77 -12.81 16.40
N GLY A 83 -3.63 -13.15 17.03
CA GLY A 83 -2.90 -14.40 16.78
C GLY A 83 -2.36 -14.55 15.35
N ARG A 84 -2.23 -13.45 14.59
CA ARG A 84 -1.78 -13.45 13.20
C ARG A 84 -0.29 -13.21 13.10
N ASP A 85 0.32 -13.76 12.06
CA ASP A 85 1.74 -13.60 11.76
C ASP A 85 1.96 -12.29 10.99
N VAL A 86 2.41 -11.24 11.69
CA VAL A 86 2.65 -9.90 11.15
C VAL A 86 4.04 -9.42 11.58
N GLU A 87 4.85 -9.04 10.62
CA GLU A 87 6.16 -8.40 10.84
C GLU A 87 6.07 -6.91 10.47
N ILE A 88 6.55 -6.06 11.38
CA ILE A 88 6.54 -4.59 11.23
C ILE A 88 7.91 -4.08 10.78
N PHE A 89 7.90 -3.10 9.87
CA PHE A 89 9.06 -2.39 9.35
C PHE A 89 8.85 -0.88 9.48
N GLU A 90 9.71 -0.19 10.19
CA GLU A 90 9.55 1.26 10.46
C GLU A 90 9.84 2.15 9.25
N GLY A 91 10.68 1.73 8.33
CA GLY A 91 11.08 2.55 7.18
C GLY A 91 10.72 1.92 5.84
N GLN A 92 11.38 0.83 5.53
CA GLN A 92 11.18 0.10 4.27
C GLN A 92 11.26 -1.41 4.46
N TYR A 93 10.67 -2.13 3.53
CA TYR A 93 10.82 -3.56 3.37
C TYR A 93 11.27 -3.87 1.95
N SER A 94 12.24 -4.76 1.78
CA SER A 94 12.75 -5.12 0.46
C SER A 94 12.67 -6.62 0.23
N PHE A 95 12.38 -7.00 -1.01
CA PHE A 95 12.37 -8.40 -1.43
C PHE A 95 12.74 -8.53 -2.91
N THR A 96 13.19 -9.70 -3.30
CA THR A 96 13.52 -10.02 -4.69
C THR A 96 12.52 -11.00 -5.28
N ASP A 97 12.06 -10.75 -6.48
CA ASP A 97 11.23 -11.67 -7.25
C ASP A 97 11.65 -11.67 -8.72
N ASN A 98 11.86 -12.86 -9.30
CA ASN A 98 12.31 -13.05 -10.68
C ASN A 98 13.54 -12.17 -11.04
N GLY A 99 14.49 -12.02 -10.13
CA GLY A 99 15.71 -11.25 -10.33
C GLY A 99 15.53 -9.72 -10.29
N LYS A 100 14.33 -9.22 -9.98
CA LYS A 100 14.04 -7.81 -9.72
C LYS A 100 13.96 -7.56 -8.23
N GLN A 101 14.56 -6.47 -7.78
CA GLN A 101 14.44 -5.96 -6.42
C GLN A 101 13.21 -5.06 -6.32
N TYR A 102 12.43 -5.28 -5.29
CA TYR A 102 11.29 -4.46 -4.90
C TYR A 102 11.58 -3.81 -3.55
N VAL A 103 11.34 -2.52 -3.46
CA VAL A 103 11.48 -1.75 -2.22
C VAL A 103 10.12 -1.16 -1.88
N VAL A 104 9.60 -1.50 -0.72
CA VAL A 104 8.29 -1.06 -0.25
C VAL A 104 8.50 0.04 0.79
N VAL A 105 7.87 1.17 0.58
CA VAL A 105 7.84 2.32 1.48
C VAL A 105 6.41 2.79 1.67
N HIS A 106 6.15 3.55 2.72
CA HIS A 106 4.84 4.18 2.85
C HIS A 106 4.70 5.38 1.93
N GLU A 107 5.56 6.37 2.08
CA GLU A 107 5.52 7.60 1.30
C GLU A 107 6.61 7.59 0.22
N PRO A 108 6.27 7.89 -1.05
CA PRO A 108 7.22 7.82 -2.16
C PRO A 108 8.37 8.84 -2.09
N ASN A 109 8.27 9.81 -1.19
CA ASN A 109 9.31 10.83 -0.97
C ASN A 109 10.00 10.67 0.40
N ASP A 110 9.65 9.66 1.20
CA ASP A 110 10.34 9.39 2.47
C ASP A 110 11.78 8.93 2.20
N PHE A 111 12.72 9.55 2.87
CA PHE A 111 14.16 9.38 2.64
C PHE A 111 14.90 8.74 3.80
N PRO A 112 16.00 8.08 3.47
CA PRO A 112 16.46 7.68 2.14
C PRO A 112 15.84 6.34 1.73
N ILE A 113 15.19 6.31 0.56
CA ILE A 113 14.82 5.04 -0.05
C ILE A 113 16.11 4.40 -0.52
N GLU A 114 16.51 3.31 0.10
CA GLU A 114 17.67 2.51 -0.32
C GLU A 114 17.29 1.65 -1.52
N ALA A 115 17.03 2.32 -2.64
CA ALA A 115 16.69 1.67 -3.91
C ALA A 115 17.74 2.02 -4.97
N GLY A 116 18.18 1.01 -5.70
CA GLY A 116 19.03 1.18 -6.88
C GLY A 116 18.24 1.73 -8.08
N PRO A 117 18.93 2.15 -9.15
CA PRO A 117 18.28 2.75 -10.32
C PRO A 117 17.34 1.78 -11.07
N ASP A 118 17.53 0.48 -10.91
CA ASP A 118 16.73 -0.57 -11.55
C ASP A 118 15.70 -1.21 -10.62
N ASP A 119 15.66 -0.78 -9.36
CA ASP A 119 14.72 -1.30 -8.36
C ASP A 119 13.33 -0.71 -8.58
N ILE A 120 12.33 -1.50 -8.23
CA ILE A 120 10.92 -1.08 -8.30
C ILE A 120 10.49 -0.63 -6.91
N VAL A 121 10.11 0.64 -6.79
CA VAL A 121 9.57 1.17 -5.54
C VAL A 121 8.06 0.98 -5.50
N LEU A 122 7.58 0.31 -4.45
CA LEU A 122 6.16 0.13 -4.17
C LEU A 122 5.77 1.06 -3.02
N PHE A 123 4.74 1.87 -3.19
CA PHE A 123 4.38 2.89 -2.21
C PHE A 123 2.87 3.00 -1.98
N GLY A 124 2.47 3.71 -0.94
CA GLY A 124 1.09 4.07 -0.62
C GLY A 124 0.94 5.57 -0.43
N HIS A 125 0.25 6.01 0.65
CA HIS A 125 0.11 7.37 1.15
C HIS A 125 -0.68 8.34 0.27
N ILE A 126 -0.54 8.31 -1.05
CA ILE A 126 -0.99 9.39 -1.95
C ILE A 126 -2.47 9.33 -2.36
N HIS A 127 -3.23 8.40 -1.81
CA HIS A 127 -4.70 8.31 -1.95
C HIS A 127 -5.22 8.48 -3.39
N GLY A 128 -4.64 7.75 -4.34
CA GLY A 128 -5.09 7.78 -5.72
C GLY A 128 -4.76 9.09 -6.48
N ARG A 129 -3.73 9.84 -6.06
CA ARG A 129 -3.31 11.06 -6.79
C ARG A 129 -2.39 10.76 -7.96
N SER A 130 -1.67 9.64 -7.92
CA SER A 130 -0.84 9.17 -9.02
C SER A 130 -0.77 7.67 -8.99
N PHE A 131 -1.04 7.02 -10.12
CA PHE A 131 -0.98 5.56 -10.25
C PHE A 131 0.45 5.03 -10.23
N ALA A 132 1.38 5.77 -10.80
CA ALA A 132 2.78 5.43 -10.86
C ALA A 132 3.65 6.68 -10.83
N LYS A 133 4.92 6.49 -10.52
CA LYS A 133 6.01 7.45 -10.68
C LYS A 133 7.14 6.75 -11.40
N ARG A 134 8.17 7.48 -11.82
CA ARG A 134 9.37 6.88 -12.39
C ARG A 134 9.93 5.82 -11.44
N ASN A 135 10.00 4.57 -11.90
CA ASN A 135 10.40 3.38 -11.13
C ASN A 135 9.52 3.08 -9.90
N GLY A 136 8.31 3.63 -9.81
CA GLY A 136 7.42 3.45 -8.68
C GLY A 136 5.99 3.07 -9.06
N PHE A 137 5.34 2.29 -8.20
CA PHE A 137 3.97 1.81 -8.39
C PHE A 137 3.16 2.01 -7.11
N ASP A 138 1.99 2.66 -7.22
CA ASP A 138 1.09 2.91 -6.10
C ASP A 138 0.31 1.64 -5.74
N LEU A 139 0.52 1.15 -4.49
CA LEU A 139 -0.23 0.04 -3.91
C LEU A 139 -1.56 0.48 -3.29
N GLY A 140 -1.82 1.79 -3.24
CA GLY A 140 -3.01 2.35 -2.63
C GLY A 140 -4.29 1.79 -3.26
N ILE A 141 -5.16 1.25 -2.43
CA ILE A 141 -6.38 0.54 -2.84
C ILE A 141 -7.36 1.38 -3.67
N ASP A 142 -7.22 2.70 -3.65
CA ASP A 142 -8.07 3.63 -4.39
C ASP A 142 -7.99 3.42 -5.91
N TYR A 143 -6.81 3.04 -6.44
CA TYR A 143 -6.64 2.66 -7.85
C TYR A 143 -7.00 1.20 -8.15
N HIS A 144 -7.01 0.35 -7.12
CA HIS A 144 -7.16 -1.10 -7.29
C HIS A 144 -8.56 -1.61 -6.94
N ARG A 145 -9.58 -0.74 -7.08
CA ARG A 145 -11.00 -1.06 -6.80
C ARG A 145 -11.19 -1.60 -5.37
N TYR A 146 -10.49 -1.01 -4.42
CA TYR A 146 -10.53 -1.38 -3.00
C TYR A 146 -10.18 -2.86 -2.74
N SER A 147 -9.21 -3.37 -3.50
CA SER A 147 -8.76 -4.76 -3.44
C SER A 147 -7.23 -4.82 -3.39
N PRO A 148 -6.63 -5.81 -2.73
CA PRO A 148 -5.22 -6.12 -2.92
C PRO A 148 -4.93 -6.46 -4.38
N ILE A 149 -3.71 -6.18 -4.82
CA ILE A 149 -3.17 -6.60 -6.11
C ILE A 149 -2.13 -7.71 -5.91
N ASN A 150 -1.94 -8.55 -6.91
CA ASN A 150 -0.90 -9.55 -6.85
C ASN A 150 0.38 -9.06 -7.55
N LEU A 151 1.51 -9.69 -7.21
CA LEU A 151 2.81 -9.32 -7.74
C LEU A 151 2.91 -9.50 -9.27
N GLU A 152 2.12 -10.41 -9.85
CA GLU A 152 2.06 -10.60 -11.30
C GLU A 152 1.49 -9.38 -12.02
N GLN A 153 0.46 -8.74 -11.44
CA GLN A 153 -0.10 -7.48 -11.97
C GLN A 153 0.93 -6.34 -11.88
N VAL A 154 1.68 -6.26 -10.77
CA VAL A 154 2.77 -5.29 -10.63
C VAL A 154 3.84 -5.55 -11.70
N ARG A 155 4.30 -6.79 -11.87
CA ARG A 155 5.28 -7.16 -12.89
C ARG A 155 4.82 -6.81 -14.30
N TRP A 156 3.56 -7.14 -14.61
CA TRP A 156 3.00 -6.79 -15.92
C TRP A 156 3.09 -5.29 -16.19
N PHE A 157 2.72 -4.48 -15.20
CA PHE A 157 2.77 -3.02 -15.33
C PHE A 157 4.22 -2.51 -15.45
N THR A 158 5.14 -3.02 -14.64
CA THR A 158 6.55 -2.59 -14.69
C THR A 158 7.23 -2.88 -16.02
N VAL A 159 6.82 -3.97 -16.68
CA VAL A 159 7.35 -4.34 -18.01
C VAL A 159 6.66 -3.58 -19.15
N ASN A 160 5.34 -3.42 -19.09
CA ASN A 160 4.54 -2.91 -20.20
C ASN A 160 4.06 -1.46 -20.03
N GLY A 161 3.88 -0.99 -18.80
CA GLY A 161 3.36 0.34 -18.49
C GLY A 161 4.44 1.35 -18.16
N MET A 162 5.35 1.04 -17.23
CA MET A 162 6.38 1.97 -16.78
C MET A 162 7.31 2.49 -17.89
N PRO A 163 7.73 1.69 -18.90
CA PRO A 163 8.56 2.21 -19.98
C PRO A 163 7.90 3.33 -20.80
N HIS A 164 6.56 3.42 -20.76
CA HIS A 164 5.77 4.44 -21.44
C HIS A 164 5.29 5.55 -20.50
N TRP A 165 5.67 5.50 -19.21
CA TRP A 165 5.29 6.50 -18.23
C TRP A 165 6.19 7.72 -18.36
N ASP A 166 5.60 8.86 -18.69
CA ASP A 166 6.29 10.13 -18.81
C ASP A 166 5.74 11.12 -17.76
N GLU A 167 6.51 11.36 -16.71
CA GLU A 167 6.16 12.32 -15.65
C GLU A 167 6.27 13.78 -16.10
N ASN A 168 6.98 14.03 -17.19
CA ASN A 168 7.28 15.38 -17.64
C ASN A 168 6.22 15.97 -18.57
N VAL A 169 5.32 15.14 -19.12
CA VAL A 169 4.25 15.58 -20.06
C VAL A 169 3.44 16.76 -19.52
N PHE A 170 3.18 16.77 -18.22
CA PHE A 170 2.41 17.85 -17.60
C PHE A 170 3.25 19.06 -17.22
N SER A 171 4.52 18.89 -16.89
CA SER A 171 5.43 20.00 -16.54
C SER A 171 5.82 20.81 -17.78
N GLU A 172 6.04 20.18 -18.91
CA GLU A 172 6.35 20.86 -20.19
C GLU A 172 5.14 21.66 -20.70
N ARG A 173 3.92 21.12 -20.60
CA ARG A 173 2.69 21.83 -20.97
C ARG A 173 2.39 23.04 -20.09
N ALA A 174 2.73 22.98 -18.79
CA ALA A 174 2.56 24.11 -17.87
C ALA A 174 3.50 25.28 -18.23
N ASN A 175 4.67 25.01 -18.80
CA ASN A 175 5.64 26.03 -19.23
C ASN A 175 5.32 26.64 -20.60
N THR A 176 4.60 25.94 -21.48
CA THR A 176 4.21 26.44 -22.80
C THR A 176 2.97 27.33 -22.78
N VAL A 177 2.18 27.32 -21.72
CA VAL A 177 0.96 28.19 -21.58
C VAL A 177 1.29 29.56 -20.96
N ARG A 178 2.55 29.84 -20.60
CA ARG A 178 3.03 31.12 -20.03
C ARG A 178 3.89 31.98 -20.99
N ALA A 179 3.91 31.66 -22.25
CA ALA A 179 4.59 32.47 -23.28
C ALA A 179 3.58 33.26 -24.10
#